data_7965742c8b7f2ba7167bb98ac4a898eb
#
_entry.id   7965742c8b7f2ba7167bb98ac4a898eb
#
_cell.length_a   1.000
_cell.length_b   1.000
_cell.length_c   1.000
_cell.angle_alpha   90.00
_cell.angle_beta   90.00
_cell.angle_gamma   90.00
#
_symmetry.space_group_name_H-M   'P 1'
#
loop_
_entity.id
_entity.type
_entity.pdbx_description
1 polymer ?
#
loop_
_entity_poly.entity_id
_entity_poly.type
_entity_poly.pdbx_seq_one_letter_code
_entity_poly.pdbx_strand_id
1 'polypeptide(L)'
;MPENDQLDLILKGGHLIDPANQIDAGRDVGIKDGKIARVAEEIPPGEAPRSIDLSGLFITPGLIDMHLHAYHTRDLVPGAWSDSLHPDAHFLKEGVTTCVDTGTAGWQEMDHFRESVIDRSTIRVLAYVNIAGAGMGAPEQIVAGFDPARTAAAASAHREAVVGIKSAHYWAGEFDADHPPWASAEKAVEAGALCQMPVMIDFAQRLPERPYSQLVLEKLRPGDIHTHVYAKHTPVVDEAGEVFDYMYQARERGVLFDLGHGAGSFWLRHAARAIAQGFPPDTISTDLHLANIHGHVNSMMDVMSKCLAMGMPLQEVVYRSTLTPAQALHRPELGTLSVGAEADIAVLELRPGSFAFRDCGWARIDADQRLECLLTLRRGEVVWDRHALTCPHWEEAPASYWTPDGPQRLWRAH
;
A
#
# COMPACT_ATOMS: atom_id res chain seq x y z
N MET A 1 -0.86 -40.06 -9.06
CA MET A 1 -0.01 -39.04 -9.73
C MET A 1 1.38 -39.20 -9.20
N PRO A 2 2.46 -38.95 -9.96
CA PRO A 2 3.79 -38.89 -9.36
C PRO A 2 3.79 -37.80 -8.29
N GLU A 3 4.48 -38.00 -7.17
CA GLU A 3 4.58 -37.08 -6.02
C GLU A 3 4.97 -35.63 -6.41
N ASN A 4 5.48 -35.45 -7.62
CA ASN A 4 5.96 -34.19 -8.12
C ASN A 4 4.88 -33.24 -8.70
N ASP A 5 3.60 -33.66 -8.80
CA ASP A 5 2.50 -32.85 -9.37
C ASP A 5 1.40 -32.48 -8.35
N GLN A 6 1.55 -32.91 -7.09
CA GLN A 6 0.58 -32.61 -6.05
C GLN A 6 0.69 -31.15 -5.60
N LEU A 7 -0.48 -30.50 -5.40
CA LEU A 7 -0.58 -29.17 -4.81
C LEU A 7 -0.31 -29.24 -3.29
N ASP A 8 0.15 -28.14 -2.69
CA ASP A 8 0.35 -28.05 -1.25
C ASP A 8 -0.95 -27.63 -0.53
N LEU A 9 -1.71 -26.75 -1.18
CA LEU A 9 -2.93 -26.14 -0.64
C LEU A 9 -3.91 -25.82 -1.77
N ILE A 10 -5.20 -26.00 -1.50
CA ILE A 10 -6.28 -25.51 -2.37
C ILE A 10 -7.16 -24.54 -1.57
N LEU A 11 -7.39 -23.36 -2.13
CA LEU A 11 -8.41 -22.42 -1.68
C LEU A 11 -9.66 -22.68 -2.53
N LYS A 12 -10.77 -23.08 -1.88
CA LYS A 12 -11.97 -23.58 -2.56
C LYS A 12 -13.17 -22.66 -2.42
N GLY A 13 -13.95 -22.56 -3.49
CA GLY A 13 -15.32 -22.02 -3.46
C GLY A 13 -15.42 -20.53 -3.25
N GLY A 14 -14.30 -19.81 -3.19
CA GLY A 14 -14.28 -18.34 -3.04
C GLY A 14 -14.62 -17.62 -4.35
N HIS A 15 -15.04 -16.36 -4.23
CA HIS A 15 -15.21 -15.46 -5.35
C HIS A 15 -13.89 -14.73 -5.63
N LEU A 16 -13.22 -15.11 -6.71
CA LEU A 16 -11.92 -14.53 -7.09
C LEU A 16 -12.10 -13.20 -7.81
N ILE A 17 -11.45 -12.16 -7.28
CA ILE A 17 -11.29 -10.86 -7.95
C ILE A 17 -9.79 -10.68 -8.23
N ASP A 18 -9.39 -10.91 -9.47
CA ASP A 18 -8.01 -10.70 -9.94
C ASP A 18 -8.02 -9.80 -11.17
N PRO A 19 -7.85 -8.49 -10.99
CA PRO A 19 -7.91 -7.53 -12.08
C PRO A 19 -6.84 -7.74 -13.16
N ALA A 20 -5.67 -8.25 -12.79
CA ALA A 20 -4.59 -8.50 -13.74
C ALA A 20 -4.95 -9.58 -14.76
N ASN A 21 -5.76 -10.56 -14.35
CA ASN A 21 -6.24 -11.65 -15.19
C ASN A 21 -7.70 -11.45 -15.66
N GLN A 22 -8.31 -10.30 -15.36
CA GLN A 22 -9.72 -9.99 -15.70
C GLN A 22 -10.70 -11.05 -15.15
N ILE A 23 -10.43 -11.56 -13.95
CA ILE A 23 -11.28 -12.55 -13.28
C ILE A 23 -12.12 -11.85 -12.21
N ASP A 24 -13.42 -12.06 -12.26
CA ASP A 24 -14.41 -11.66 -11.25
C ASP A 24 -15.49 -12.77 -11.22
N ALA A 25 -15.15 -13.91 -10.59
CA ALA A 25 -15.98 -15.11 -10.64
C ALA A 25 -15.58 -16.12 -9.54
N GLY A 26 -16.48 -17.07 -9.26
CA GLY A 26 -16.14 -18.23 -8.43
C GLY A 26 -15.00 -19.04 -9.05
N ARG A 27 -13.90 -19.21 -8.30
CA ARG A 27 -12.72 -19.98 -8.72
C ARG A 27 -12.05 -20.62 -7.51
N ASP A 28 -11.45 -21.78 -7.76
CA ASP A 28 -10.51 -22.41 -6.86
C ASP A 28 -9.09 -21.99 -7.21
N VAL A 29 -8.23 -21.85 -6.20
CA VAL A 29 -6.81 -21.50 -6.37
C VAL A 29 -5.95 -22.61 -5.77
N GLY A 30 -5.13 -23.25 -6.60
CA GLY A 30 -4.16 -24.26 -6.22
C GLY A 30 -2.78 -23.66 -6.04
N ILE A 31 -2.17 -23.93 -4.90
CA ILE A 31 -0.85 -23.42 -4.51
C ILE A 31 0.14 -24.58 -4.44
N LYS A 32 1.37 -24.36 -4.96
CA LYS A 32 2.48 -25.27 -4.87
C LYS A 32 3.79 -24.52 -4.76
N ASP A 33 4.69 -24.95 -3.87
CA ASP A 33 6.02 -24.36 -3.67
C ASP A 33 5.96 -22.82 -3.49
N GLY A 34 4.95 -22.35 -2.74
CA GLY A 34 4.77 -20.92 -2.49
C GLY A 34 4.26 -20.09 -3.68
N LYS A 35 3.83 -20.73 -4.76
CA LYS A 35 3.37 -20.09 -6.00
C LYS A 35 1.95 -20.51 -6.36
N ILE A 36 1.28 -19.66 -7.14
CA ILE A 36 0.03 -20.00 -7.80
C ILE A 36 0.34 -21.07 -8.86
N ALA A 37 -0.14 -22.28 -8.66
CA ALA A 37 0.05 -23.39 -9.58
C ALA A 37 -1.13 -23.54 -10.54
N ARG A 38 -2.36 -23.21 -10.09
CA ARG A 38 -3.57 -23.32 -10.89
C ARG A 38 -4.68 -22.41 -10.40
N VAL A 39 -5.42 -21.83 -11.33
CA VAL A 39 -6.71 -21.16 -11.09
C VAL A 39 -7.72 -21.83 -12.00
N ALA A 40 -8.82 -22.36 -11.44
CA ALA A 40 -9.82 -23.11 -12.17
C ALA A 40 -11.24 -22.92 -11.59
N GLU A 41 -12.27 -23.33 -12.33
CA GLU A 41 -13.65 -23.35 -11.81
C GLU A 41 -13.79 -24.31 -10.63
N GLU A 42 -13.10 -25.45 -10.73
CA GLU A 42 -13.06 -26.45 -9.68
C GLU A 42 -11.72 -27.18 -9.69
N ILE A 43 -11.14 -27.39 -8.51
CA ILE A 43 -9.98 -28.23 -8.27
C ILE A 43 -10.40 -29.34 -7.30
N PRO A 44 -10.28 -30.64 -7.68
CA PRO A 44 -10.65 -31.74 -6.78
C PRO A 44 -9.88 -31.66 -5.44
N PRO A 45 -10.56 -31.80 -4.28
CA PRO A 45 -9.90 -31.70 -2.98
C PRO A 45 -8.77 -32.71 -2.77
N GLY A 46 -8.83 -33.88 -3.42
CA GLY A 46 -7.79 -34.92 -3.33
C GLY A 46 -6.46 -34.58 -4.03
N GLU A 47 -6.38 -33.44 -4.72
CA GLU A 47 -5.13 -32.98 -5.39
C GLU A 47 -4.17 -32.24 -4.46
N ALA A 48 -4.59 -31.94 -3.22
CA ALA A 48 -3.72 -31.38 -2.18
C ALA A 48 -3.97 -32.08 -0.84
N PRO A 49 -2.99 -32.12 0.08
CA PRO A 49 -3.17 -32.61 1.44
C PRO A 49 -4.05 -31.67 2.29
N ARG A 50 -4.22 -30.43 1.85
CA ARG A 50 -4.99 -29.39 2.56
C ARG A 50 -5.89 -28.64 1.61
N SER A 51 -7.11 -28.38 2.03
CA SER A 51 -8.02 -27.46 1.35
C SER A 51 -8.72 -26.57 2.38
N ILE A 52 -8.97 -25.32 2.01
CA ILE A 52 -9.68 -24.34 2.83
C ILE A 52 -10.94 -23.94 2.08
N ASP A 53 -12.10 -24.12 2.71
CA ASP A 53 -13.38 -23.65 2.17
C ASP A 53 -13.51 -22.13 2.42
N LEU A 54 -13.62 -21.38 1.33
CA LEU A 54 -13.77 -19.94 1.31
C LEU A 54 -15.12 -19.52 0.69
N SER A 55 -16.10 -20.41 0.71
CA SER A 55 -17.44 -20.14 0.19
C SER A 55 -18.05 -18.90 0.84
N GLY A 56 -18.51 -17.96 0.00
CA GLY A 56 -19.05 -16.67 0.46
C GLY A 56 -18.00 -15.57 0.73
N LEU A 57 -16.72 -15.87 0.56
CA LEU A 57 -15.62 -14.93 0.74
C LEU A 57 -15.02 -14.53 -0.61
N PHE A 58 -14.32 -13.38 -0.62
CA PHE A 58 -13.56 -12.90 -1.77
C PHE A 58 -12.10 -13.32 -1.66
N ILE A 59 -11.54 -13.86 -2.73
CA ILE A 59 -10.11 -14.12 -2.88
C ILE A 59 -9.54 -13.02 -3.77
N THR A 60 -8.47 -12.35 -3.33
CA THR A 60 -7.79 -11.32 -4.11
C THR A 60 -6.29 -11.56 -4.12
N PRO A 61 -5.54 -11.00 -5.07
CA PRO A 61 -4.10 -10.83 -4.87
C PRO A 61 -3.84 -10.16 -3.53
N GLY A 62 -2.71 -10.46 -2.91
CA GLY A 62 -2.29 -9.77 -1.70
C GLY A 62 -2.27 -8.27 -1.91
N LEU A 63 -2.86 -7.53 -0.98
CA LEU A 63 -2.98 -6.09 -1.07
C LEU A 63 -1.61 -5.41 -1.02
N ILE A 64 -1.50 -4.30 -1.71
CA ILE A 64 -0.31 -3.45 -1.75
C ILE A 64 -0.66 -2.10 -1.13
N ASP A 65 -0.13 -1.83 0.06
CA ASP A 65 -0.20 -0.49 0.65
C ASP A 65 1.06 0.28 0.26
N MET A 66 0.92 1.15 -0.75
CA MET A 66 2.08 1.83 -1.32
C MET A 66 2.48 3.11 -0.60
N HIS A 67 1.84 3.42 0.53
CA HIS A 67 2.16 4.61 1.33
C HIS A 67 1.95 4.34 2.81
N LEU A 68 3.06 4.15 3.54
CA LEU A 68 3.09 4.02 4.99
C LEU A 68 4.50 4.29 5.55
N HIS A 69 4.69 4.18 6.86
CA HIS A 69 5.97 4.37 7.52
C HIS A 69 6.33 3.16 8.38
N ALA A 70 7.40 2.46 7.99
CA ALA A 70 7.85 1.21 8.60
C ALA A 70 9.26 1.27 9.19
N TYR A 71 10.00 2.34 8.96
CA TYR A 71 11.37 2.52 9.41
C TYR A 71 11.49 3.58 10.50
N HIS A 72 12.18 3.24 11.58
CA HIS A 72 12.57 4.22 12.60
C HIS A 72 13.98 4.72 12.31
N THR A 73 14.13 6.03 12.09
CA THR A 73 15.43 6.63 11.83
C THR A 73 16.36 6.50 13.05
N ARG A 74 17.66 6.53 12.81
CA ARG A 74 18.68 6.40 13.89
C ARG A 74 18.93 7.70 14.66
N ASP A 75 18.04 8.68 14.60
CA ASP A 75 18.23 9.99 15.25
C ASP A 75 19.53 10.71 14.83
N LEU A 76 19.99 10.54 13.59
CA LEU A 76 21.16 11.20 13.04
C LEU A 76 21.02 12.74 13.04
N VAL A 77 19.78 13.20 12.98
CA VAL A 77 19.41 14.62 13.01
C VAL A 77 18.26 14.80 13.99
N PRO A 78 18.32 15.76 14.92
CA PRO A 78 17.20 16.08 15.79
C PRO A 78 15.93 16.39 15.02
N GLY A 79 14.80 15.77 15.40
CA GLY A 79 13.51 15.96 14.73
C GLY A 79 13.33 15.12 13.46
N ALA A 80 14.19 14.13 13.21
CA ALA A 80 13.93 13.08 12.25
C ALA A 80 12.71 12.24 12.66
N TRP A 81 12.10 11.55 11.70
CA TRP A 81 10.85 10.82 11.88
C TRP A 81 11.00 9.58 12.79
N SER A 82 10.09 9.44 13.76
CA SER A 82 10.09 8.32 14.73
C SER A 82 8.74 7.60 14.86
N ASP A 83 7.71 8.03 14.15
CA ASP A 83 6.33 7.56 14.32
C ASP A 83 5.97 6.35 13.44
N SER A 84 6.95 5.53 13.07
CA SER A 84 6.76 4.36 12.21
C SER A 84 6.20 3.15 12.96
N LEU A 85 5.67 2.17 12.20
CA LEU A 85 5.05 0.95 12.70
C LEU A 85 5.90 -0.27 12.35
N HIS A 86 5.85 -1.32 13.17
CA HIS A 86 6.45 -2.60 12.80
C HIS A 86 5.59 -3.27 11.71
N PRO A 87 6.13 -3.52 10.50
CA PRO A 87 5.32 -3.93 9.35
C PRO A 87 4.58 -5.25 9.57
N ASP A 88 5.24 -6.29 10.07
CA ASP A 88 4.59 -7.60 10.28
C ASP A 88 3.47 -7.56 11.33
N ALA A 89 3.57 -6.67 12.32
CA ALA A 89 2.60 -6.58 13.39
C ALA A 89 1.27 -5.91 12.98
N HIS A 90 1.32 -5.05 11.95
CA HIS A 90 0.18 -4.20 11.62
C HIS A 90 -0.48 -4.51 10.29
N PHE A 91 0.28 -4.95 9.28
CA PHE A 91 -0.24 -5.00 7.91
C PHE A 91 -0.67 -6.40 7.45
N LEU A 92 0.00 -7.47 7.90
CA LEU A 92 -0.37 -8.83 7.51
C LEU A 92 -1.81 -9.20 7.90
N LYS A 93 -2.30 -8.71 9.05
CA LYS A 93 -3.69 -8.93 9.49
C LYS A 93 -4.76 -8.20 8.66
N GLU A 94 -4.33 -7.31 7.78
CA GLU A 94 -5.17 -6.49 6.90
C GLU A 94 -5.13 -6.96 5.44
N GLY A 95 -4.56 -8.15 5.17
CA GLY A 95 -4.43 -8.67 3.80
C GLY A 95 -3.30 -8.03 3.00
N VAL A 96 -2.53 -7.14 3.60
CA VAL A 96 -1.39 -6.47 2.94
C VAL A 96 -0.19 -7.42 2.95
N THR A 97 0.26 -7.83 1.76
CA THR A 97 1.43 -8.69 1.58
C THR A 97 2.65 -7.92 1.10
N THR A 98 2.43 -6.72 0.59
CA THR A 98 3.49 -5.78 0.19
C THR A 98 3.17 -4.41 0.74
N CYS A 99 4.09 -3.81 1.45
CA CYS A 99 3.99 -2.43 1.93
C CYS A 99 5.19 -1.60 1.45
N VAL A 100 4.99 -0.30 1.32
CA VAL A 100 6.03 0.62 0.83
C VAL A 100 6.23 1.74 1.85
N ASP A 101 7.42 1.79 2.43
CA ASP A 101 7.84 2.93 3.23
C ASP A 101 8.10 4.14 2.34
N THR A 102 7.37 5.21 2.59
CA THR A 102 7.39 6.38 1.70
C THR A 102 8.37 7.45 2.15
N GLY A 103 9.65 7.06 2.17
CA GLY A 103 10.74 8.01 2.36
C GLY A 103 11.00 8.37 3.81
N THR A 104 10.71 7.49 4.75
CA THR A 104 11.20 7.65 6.13
C THR A 104 12.73 7.70 6.12
N ALA A 105 13.38 6.85 5.32
CA ALA A 105 14.83 6.85 5.11
C ALA A 105 15.23 7.74 3.93
N GLY A 106 16.27 8.56 4.13
CA GLY A 106 17.04 9.16 3.05
C GLY A 106 18.25 8.29 2.67
N TRP A 107 19.06 8.77 1.71
CA TRP A 107 20.21 8.00 1.23
C TRP A 107 21.23 7.62 2.31
N GLN A 108 21.30 8.35 3.42
CA GLN A 108 22.21 8.06 4.55
C GLN A 108 21.73 6.88 5.40
N GLU A 109 20.45 6.52 5.32
CA GLU A 109 19.80 5.54 6.17
C GLU A 109 19.46 4.23 5.46
N MET A 110 19.56 4.16 4.12
CA MET A 110 19.06 3.03 3.34
C MET A 110 19.71 1.69 3.69
N ASP A 111 21.03 1.65 3.93
CA ASP A 111 21.71 0.41 4.32
C ASP A 111 21.14 -0.12 5.65
N HIS A 112 21.01 0.77 6.66
CA HIS A 112 20.46 0.40 7.95
C HIS A 112 18.97 0.02 7.86
N PHE A 113 18.17 0.74 7.07
CA PHE A 113 16.77 0.38 6.85
C PHE A 113 16.65 -1.01 6.24
N ARG A 114 17.49 -1.32 5.24
CA ARG A 114 17.52 -2.64 4.64
C ARG A 114 17.82 -3.71 5.68
N GLU A 115 18.92 -3.58 6.43
CA GLU A 115 19.37 -4.57 7.40
C GLU A 115 18.41 -4.74 8.60
N SER A 116 17.77 -3.64 9.05
CA SER A 116 16.96 -3.66 10.26
C SER A 116 15.50 -4.01 10.05
N VAL A 117 14.94 -3.73 8.86
CA VAL A 117 13.52 -3.91 8.58
C VAL A 117 13.27 -4.72 7.31
N ILE A 118 13.80 -4.29 6.14
CA ILE A 118 13.45 -4.88 4.85
C ILE A 118 13.79 -6.38 4.82
N ASP A 119 15.05 -6.72 5.14
CA ASP A 119 15.54 -8.09 5.09
C ASP A 119 15.06 -8.98 6.25
N ARG A 120 14.35 -8.41 7.24
CA ARG A 120 13.85 -9.12 8.43
C ARG A 120 12.36 -9.30 8.48
N SER A 121 11.62 -8.65 7.60
CA SER A 121 10.16 -8.68 7.60
C SER A 121 9.63 -9.89 6.83
N THR A 122 8.56 -10.49 7.33
CA THR A 122 7.78 -11.52 6.64
C THR A 122 7.00 -10.89 5.47
N ILE A 123 6.38 -9.73 5.72
CA ILE A 123 5.78 -8.92 4.67
C ILE A 123 6.86 -8.39 3.72
N ARG A 124 6.55 -8.28 2.43
CA ARG A 124 7.46 -7.58 1.51
C ARG A 124 7.45 -6.09 1.83
N VAL A 125 8.60 -5.55 2.23
CA VAL A 125 8.80 -4.12 2.44
C VAL A 125 9.60 -3.56 1.27
N LEU A 126 9.00 -2.58 0.59
CA LEU A 126 9.64 -1.77 -0.43
C LEU A 126 9.83 -0.34 0.11
N ALA A 127 10.58 0.50 -0.59
CA ALA A 127 10.89 1.85 -0.11
C ALA A 127 10.94 2.89 -1.24
N TYR A 128 10.50 4.11 -0.92
CA TYR A 128 10.96 5.32 -1.57
C TYR A 128 12.14 5.89 -0.77
N VAL A 129 13.17 6.38 -1.46
CA VAL A 129 14.27 7.10 -0.81
C VAL A 129 13.94 8.59 -0.74
N ASN A 130 13.99 9.19 0.45
CA ASN A 130 13.75 10.62 0.60
C ASN A 130 14.88 11.44 -0.05
N ILE A 131 14.53 12.53 -0.74
CA ILE A 131 15.51 13.48 -1.30
C ILE A 131 16.33 14.16 -0.22
N ALA A 132 15.78 14.34 0.99
CA ALA A 132 16.51 14.76 2.18
C ALA A 132 17.40 13.62 2.68
N GLY A 133 18.70 13.80 2.68
CA GLY A 133 19.67 12.72 2.93
C GLY A 133 19.52 11.99 4.25
N ALA A 134 19.09 12.68 5.31
CA ALA A 134 18.81 12.10 6.62
C ALA A 134 17.35 11.60 6.78
N GLY A 135 16.54 11.64 5.72
CA GLY A 135 15.17 11.14 5.75
C GLY A 135 14.11 12.18 6.11
N MET A 136 12.95 11.68 6.53
CA MET A 136 11.74 12.46 6.78
C MET A 136 11.82 13.31 8.07
N GLY A 137 10.99 14.34 8.13
CA GLY A 137 10.84 15.26 9.27
C GLY A 137 11.66 16.53 9.12
N ALA A 138 12.35 16.97 10.18
CA ALA A 138 13.16 18.19 10.15
C ALA A 138 14.20 18.25 9.02
N PRO A 139 14.83 17.14 8.58
CA PRO A 139 15.74 17.16 7.43
C PRO A 139 15.11 17.67 6.13
N GLU A 140 13.82 17.51 5.93
CA GLU A 140 13.09 17.96 4.74
C GLU A 140 12.96 19.50 4.64
N GLN A 141 13.36 20.22 5.67
CA GLN A 141 13.43 21.68 5.68
C GLN A 141 14.82 22.22 5.28
N ILE A 142 15.80 21.33 5.05
CA ILE A 142 17.20 21.70 4.86
C ILE A 142 17.62 21.45 3.40
N VAL A 143 17.53 22.48 2.54
CA VAL A 143 17.83 22.36 1.09
C VAL A 143 19.24 21.84 0.80
N ALA A 144 20.21 22.19 1.64
CA ALA A 144 21.59 21.69 1.50
C ALA A 144 21.72 20.17 1.67
N GLY A 145 20.71 19.51 2.25
CA GLY A 145 20.62 18.06 2.38
C GLY A 145 20.01 17.33 1.17
N PHE A 146 19.50 18.07 0.18
CA PHE A 146 18.90 17.52 -1.04
C PHE A 146 19.97 17.24 -2.09
N ASP A 147 20.40 16.00 -2.19
CA ASP A 147 21.46 15.58 -3.11
C ASP A 147 20.93 14.55 -4.12
N PRO A 148 20.54 14.97 -5.33
CA PRO A 148 19.99 14.06 -6.35
C PRO A 148 20.95 12.94 -6.73
N ALA A 149 22.25 13.21 -6.81
CA ALA A 149 23.23 12.20 -7.23
C ALA A 149 23.39 11.10 -6.18
N ARG A 150 23.52 11.46 -4.90
CA ARG A 150 23.58 10.49 -3.80
C ARG A 150 22.28 9.74 -3.61
N THR A 151 21.15 10.42 -3.72
CA THR A 151 19.82 9.79 -3.64
C THR A 151 19.64 8.77 -4.77
N ALA A 152 19.97 9.11 -6.00
CA ALA A 152 19.89 8.21 -7.15
C ALA A 152 20.87 7.04 -7.02
N ALA A 153 22.08 7.27 -6.48
CA ALA A 153 23.06 6.21 -6.23
C ALA A 153 22.55 5.20 -5.20
N ALA A 154 21.98 5.67 -4.07
CA ALA A 154 21.39 4.81 -3.05
C ALA A 154 20.20 4.02 -3.61
N ALA A 155 19.29 4.68 -4.35
CA ALA A 155 18.17 4.02 -5.00
C ALA A 155 18.63 2.92 -5.99
N SER A 156 19.68 3.18 -6.74
CA SER A 156 20.25 2.22 -7.69
C SER A 156 20.95 1.04 -7.02
N ALA A 157 21.61 1.29 -5.87
CA ALA A 157 22.30 0.25 -5.08
C ALA A 157 21.30 -0.74 -4.44
N HIS A 158 20.07 -0.29 -4.16
CA HIS A 158 19.01 -1.09 -3.53
C HIS A 158 17.82 -1.33 -4.45
N ARG A 159 18.03 -1.42 -5.76
CA ARG A 159 16.96 -1.46 -6.79
C ARG A 159 15.91 -2.56 -6.60
N GLU A 160 16.25 -3.65 -5.95
CA GLU A 160 15.30 -4.73 -5.63
C GLU A 160 14.28 -4.34 -4.55
N ALA A 161 14.62 -3.40 -3.69
CA ALA A 161 13.76 -2.91 -2.60
C ALA A 161 13.27 -1.47 -2.84
N VAL A 162 14.04 -0.63 -3.53
CA VAL A 162 13.69 0.75 -3.80
C VAL A 162 12.88 0.88 -5.08
N VAL A 163 11.76 1.57 -5.00
CA VAL A 163 10.77 1.73 -6.09
C VAL A 163 10.61 3.17 -6.56
N GLY A 164 11.28 4.14 -5.92
CA GLY A 164 11.18 5.54 -6.30
C GLY A 164 11.84 6.50 -5.32
N ILE A 165 11.66 7.78 -5.57
CA ILE A 165 12.18 8.88 -4.76
C ILE A 165 11.02 9.62 -4.10
N LYS A 166 11.15 9.99 -2.83
CA LYS A 166 10.15 10.78 -2.07
C LYS A 166 10.61 12.22 -1.87
N SER A 167 9.67 13.13 -1.98
CA SER A 167 9.75 14.48 -1.44
C SER A 167 8.48 14.80 -0.67
N ALA A 168 8.62 15.26 0.58
CA ALA A 168 7.50 15.59 1.44
C ALA A 168 7.81 16.84 2.31
N HIS A 169 6.76 17.46 2.86
CA HIS A 169 6.75 18.46 3.93
C HIS A 169 7.62 19.72 3.70
N TYR A 170 8.23 19.90 2.55
CA TYR A 170 9.03 21.07 2.23
C TYR A 170 8.12 22.28 1.95
N TRP A 171 8.38 23.32 2.41
CA TRP A 171 8.98 24.24 3.33
C TRP A 171 7.87 25.00 4.06
N ALA A 172 7.96 25.14 5.39
CA ALA A 172 6.90 25.78 6.18
C ALA A 172 7.06 27.31 6.30
N GLY A 173 8.27 27.84 6.03
CA GLY A 173 8.62 29.23 6.10
C GLY A 173 8.24 30.05 4.86
N GLU A 174 8.66 31.32 4.82
CA GLU A 174 8.57 32.15 3.62
C GLU A 174 9.63 31.71 2.60
N PHE A 175 9.30 31.81 1.30
CA PHE A 175 10.23 31.47 0.24
C PHE A 175 11.25 32.58 0.04
N ASP A 176 12.51 32.20 -0.13
CA ASP A 176 13.66 33.08 -0.36
C ASP A 176 14.68 32.39 -1.29
N ALA A 177 15.87 32.96 -1.40
CA ALA A 177 16.94 32.43 -2.23
C ALA A 177 17.49 31.08 -1.71
N ASP A 178 17.47 30.86 -0.38
CA ASP A 178 17.95 29.63 0.25
C ASP A 178 16.86 28.56 0.26
N HIS A 179 15.58 28.97 0.17
CA HIS A 179 14.41 28.10 0.17
C HIS A 179 13.50 28.39 -1.03
N PRO A 180 13.93 28.07 -2.26
CA PRO A 180 13.10 28.26 -3.45
C PRO A 180 11.82 27.39 -3.39
N PRO A 181 10.68 27.85 -3.92
CA PRO A 181 9.39 27.16 -3.80
C PRO A 181 9.38 25.69 -4.24
N TRP A 182 10.19 25.35 -5.22
CA TRP A 182 10.18 24.03 -5.87
C TRP A 182 11.43 23.19 -5.56
N ALA A 183 12.32 23.64 -4.65
CA ALA A 183 13.62 23.00 -4.42
C ALA A 183 13.54 21.48 -4.19
N SER A 184 12.67 21.02 -3.29
CA SER A 184 12.57 19.59 -2.99
C SER A 184 11.98 18.77 -4.15
N ALA A 185 10.94 19.30 -4.79
CA ALA A 185 10.28 18.63 -5.92
C ALA A 185 11.22 18.51 -7.12
N GLU A 186 11.89 19.61 -7.50
CA GLU A 186 12.84 19.63 -8.62
C GLU A 186 14.04 18.71 -8.37
N LYS A 187 14.56 18.70 -7.15
CA LYS A 187 15.67 17.80 -6.77
C LYS A 187 15.24 16.33 -6.73
N ALA A 188 14.02 16.03 -6.28
CA ALA A 188 13.48 14.67 -6.33
C ALA A 188 13.29 14.19 -7.79
N VAL A 189 12.73 15.04 -8.66
CA VAL A 189 12.56 14.72 -10.09
C VAL A 189 13.92 14.54 -10.78
N GLU A 190 14.92 15.37 -10.46
CA GLU A 190 16.31 15.20 -10.93
C GLU A 190 16.88 13.83 -10.50
N ALA A 191 16.74 13.46 -9.21
CA ALA A 191 17.17 12.16 -8.70
C ALA A 191 16.44 10.99 -9.41
N GLY A 192 15.12 11.10 -9.54
CA GLY A 192 14.31 10.09 -10.24
C GLY A 192 14.71 9.92 -11.71
N ALA A 193 15.09 11.00 -12.40
CA ALA A 193 15.61 10.95 -13.76
C ALA A 193 16.97 10.23 -13.83
N LEU A 194 17.87 10.50 -12.87
CA LEU A 194 19.19 9.85 -12.80
C LEU A 194 19.11 8.34 -12.60
N CYS A 195 18.19 7.85 -11.77
CA CYS A 195 18.03 6.41 -11.49
C CYS A 195 16.92 5.73 -12.31
N GLN A 196 16.22 6.48 -13.16
CA GLN A 196 15.09 6.00 -13.97
C GLN A 196 13.96 5.39 -13.11
N MET A 197 13.60 6.09 -12.05
CA MET A 197 12.51 5.72 -11.14
C MET A 197 11.46 6.84 -11.06
N PRO A 198 10.20 6.52 -10.71
CA PRO A 198 9.18 7.52 -10.44
C PRO A 198 9.51 8.31 -9.17
N VAL A 199 8.86 9.46 -9.02
CA VAL A 199 8.88 10.21 -7.77
C VAL A 199 7.48 10.23 -7.17
N MET A 200 7.40 10.21 -5.83
CA MET A 200 6.18 10.49 -5.10
C MET A 200 6.34 11.79 -4.32
N ILE A 201 5.44 12.73 -4.57
CA ILE A 201 5.49 14.05 -3.95
C ILE A 201 4.27 14.25 -3.04
N ASP A 202 4.55 14.54 -1.78
CA ASP A 202 3.66 15.21 -0.85
C ASP A 202 3.94 16.72 -0.91
N PHE A 203 2.89 17.52 -0.94
CA PHE A 203 3.01 18.91 -1.29
C PHE A 203 1.91 19.76 -0.64
N ALA A 204 2.26 20.94 -0.15
CA ALA A 204 1.30 21.93 0.30
C ALA A 204 1.28 23.11 -0.67
N GLN A 205 0.10 23.40 -1.25
CA GLN A 205 -0.07 24.60 -2.08
C GLN A 205 0.18 25.86 -1.26
N ARG A 206 0.90 26.82 -1.86
CA ARG A 206 1.13 28.15 -1.30
C ARG A 206 1.12 29.19 -2.43
N LEU A 207 0.06 29.96 -2.48
CA LEU A 207 -0.12 30.95 -3.53
C LEU A 207 0.58 32.28 -3.17
N PRO A 208 1.10 33.01 -4.16
CA PRO A 208 1.13 32.65 -5.60
C PRO A 208 2.34 31.80 -6.01
N GLU A 209 3.33 31.55 -5.14
CA GLU A 209 4.67 31.05 -5.50
C GLU A 209 4.66 29.53 -5.81
N ARG A 210 3.72 28.79 -5.22
CA ARG A 210 3.68 27.32 -5.32
C ARG A 210 2.24 26.81 -5.53
N PRO A 211 1.62 27.10 -6.71
CA PRO A 211 0.28 26.66 -7.03
C PRO A 211 0.23 25.15 -7.33
N TYR A 212 -0.86 24.48 -6.94
CA TYR A 212 -1.03 23.05 -7.17
C TYR A 212 -1.05 22.65 -8.66
N SER A 213 -1.69 23.48 -9.49
CA SER A 213 -1.70 23.26 -10.93
C SER A 213 -0.30 23.18 -11.55
N GLN A 214 0.65 24.00 -11.07
CA GLN A 214 2.01 23.97 -11.57
C GLN A 214 2.74 22.66 -11.18
N LEU A 215 2.51 22.14 -9.98
CA LEU A 215 3.05 20.83 -9.60
C LEU A 215 2.66 19.77 -10.62
N VAL A 216 1.34 19.57 -10.80
CA VAL A 216 0.82 18.44 -11.55
C VAL A 216 0.92 18.60 -13.08
N LEU A 217 0.96 19.84 -13.59
CA LEU A 217 1.08 20.10 -15.02
C LEU A 217 2.52 20.28 -15.51
N GLU A 218 3.43 20.78 -14.67
CA GLU A 218 4.77 21.19 -15.13
C GLU A 218 5.91 20.45 -14.42
N LYS A 219 5.78 20.17 -13.11
CA LYS A 219 6.88 19.59 -12.33
C LYS A 219 6.90 18.06 -12.35
N LEU A 220 5.74 17.41 -12.26
CA LEU A 220 5.63 15.96 -12.33
C LEU A 220 5.70 15.45 -13.77
N ARG A 221 6.41 14.34 -13.94
CA ARG A 221 6.56 13.61 -15.20
C ARG A 221 5.43 12.55 -15.35
N PRO A 222 5.13 12.04 -16.54
CA PRO A 222 4.33 10.83 -16.69
C PRO A 222 4.91 9.69 -15.84
N GLY A 223 4.06 9.03 -15.04
CA GLY A 223 4.44 7.99 -14.09
C GLY A 223 4.84 8.49 -12.71
N ASP A 224 5.06 9.80 -12.52
CA ASP A 224 5.26 10.36 -11.19
C ASP A 224 3.92 10.43 -10.43
N ILE A 225 4.00 10.42 -9.11
CA ILE A 225 2.85 10.26 -8.21
C ILE A 225 2.70 11.51 -7.34
N HIS A 226 1.50 12.09 -7.32
CA HIS A 226 1.09 13.00 -6.27
C HIS A 226 0.27 12.22 -5.24
N THR A 227 0.73 12.17 -3.99
CA THR A 227 0.01 11.54 -2.87
C THR A 227 -0.85 12.55 -2.12
N HIS A 228 -1.74 12.06 -1.26
CA HIS A 228 -2.66 12.90 -0.50
C HIS A 228 -3.65 13.68 -1.38
N VAL A 229 -4.13 13.05 -2.45
CA VAL A 229 -4.96 13.72 -3.47
C VAL A 229 -6.21 14.41 -2.91
N TYR A 230 -6.74 13.95 -1.75
CA TYR A 230 -7.93 14.54 -1.14
C TYR A 230 -7.65 15.43 0.07
N ALA A 231 -6.41 15.90 0.20
CA ALA A 231 -6.02 16.80 1.28
C ALA A 231 -6.60 18.21 1.10
N LYS A 232 -6.88 18.89 2.22
CA LYS A 232 -7.39 20.28 2.17
C LYS A 232 -6.34 21.31 1.74
N HIS A 233 -5.07 21.00 1.94
CA HIS A 233 -3.96 21.88 1.59
C HIS A 233 -3.54 21.79 0.11
N THR A 234 -4.12 20.83 -0.61
CA THR A 234 -4.05 20.67 -2.06
C THR A 234 -5.45 20.34 -2.58
N PRO A 235 -6.37 21.31 -2.59
CA PRO A 235 -7.76 21.03 -2.93
C PRO A 235 -7.87 20.54 -4.38
N VAL A 236 -8.49 19.37 -4.53
CA VAL A 236 -8.80 18.75 -5.84
C VAL A 236 -10.09 19.30 -6.44
N VAL A 237 -10.93 19.90 -5.61
CA VAL A 237 -12.19 20.54 -6.01
C VAL A 237 -12.19 22.03 -5.61
N ASP A 238 -12.93 22.83 -6.36
CA ASP A 238 -13.13 24.24 -6.09
C ASP A 238 -14.16 24.48 -4.96
N GLU A 239 -14.54 25.74 -4.71
CA GLU A 239 -15.54 26.13 -3.71
C GLU A 239 -16.94 25.59 -4.02
N ALA A 240 -17.29 25.43 -5.31
CA ALA A 240 -18.55 24.84 -5.76
C ALA A 240 -18.54 23.32 -5.59
N GLY A 241 -17.37 22.73 -5.46
CA GLY A 241 -17.14 21.29 -5.33
C GLY A 241 -16.88 20.59 -6.66
N GLU A 242 -16.59 21.34 -7.69
CA GLU A 242 -16.22 20.81 -9.01
C GLU A 242 -14.72 20.49 -9.05
N VAL A 243 -14.37 19.35 -9.64
CA VAL A 243 -12.97 18.96 -9.83
C VAL A 243 -12.30 19.92 -10.80
N PHE A 244 -11.15 20.45 -10.44
CA PHE A 244 -10.40 21.35 -11.32
C PHE A 244 -10.00 20.67 -12.63
N ASP A 245 -10.21 21.35 -13.77
CA ASP A 245 -9.85 20.84 -15.10
C ASP A 245 -8.38 20.39 -15.20
N TYR A 246 -7.47 21.10 -14.55
CA TYR A 246 -6.05 20.74 -14.57
C TYR A 246 -5.75 19.38 -13.91
N MET A 247 -6.62 18.85 -13.07
CA MET A 247 -6.47 17.53 -12.47
C MET A 247 -6.70 16.43 -13.53
N TYR A 248 -7.73 16.58 -14.35
CA TYR A 248 -7.97 15.66 -15.48
C TYR A 248 -6.82 15.75 -16.50
N GLN A 249 -6.38 16.96 -16.86
CA GLN A 249 -5.24 17.16 -17.77
C GLN A 249 -3.96 16.51 -17.24
N ALA A 250 -3.69 16.62 -15.94
CA ALA A 250 -2.54 15.98 -15.31
C ALA A 250 -2.61 14.45 -15.41
N ARG A 251 -3.81 13.87 -15.14
CA ARG A 251 -4.04 12.42 -15.31
C ARG A 251 -3.85 11.98 -16.75
N GLU A 252 -4.37 12.72 -17.73
CA GLU A 252 -4.18 12.44 -19.16
C GLU A 252 -2.70 12.49 -19.57
N ARG A 253 -1.89 13.31 -18.90
CA ARG A 253 -0.43 13.34 -19.07
C ARG A 253 0.26 12.13 -18.44
N GLY A 254 -0.44 11.32 -17.65
CA GLY A 254 0.11 10.15 -16.96
C GLY A 254 0.62 10.41 -15.56
N VAL A 255 0.28 11.55 -14.93
CA VAL A 255 0.50 11.75 -13.50
C VAL A 255 -0.48 10.89 -12.71
N LEU A 256 0.01 10.16 -11.72
CA LEU A 256 -0.79 9.29 -10.87
C LEU A 256 -1.16 10.01 -9.55
N PHE A 257 -2.35 9.67 -9.04
CA PHE A 257 -2.87 10.27 -7.82
C PHE A 257 -3.11 9.17 -6.78
N ASP A 258 -2.31 9.21 -5.71
CA ASP A 258 -2.42 8.29 -4.59
C ASP A 258 -3.33 8.86 -3.48
N LEU A 259 -4.17 8.01 -2.89
CA LEU A 259 -5.07 8.42 -1.82
C LEU A 259 -4.29 8.91 -0.60
N GLY A 260 -3.31 8.12 -0.11
CA GLY A 260 -2.45 8.47 1.00
C GLY A 260 -3.25 9.06 2.18
N HIS A 261 -4.08 8.25 2.85
CA HIS A 261 -5.08 8.77 3.79
C HIS A 261 -4.50 9.72 4.85
N GLY A 262 -3.45 9.28 5.54
CA GLY A 262 -2.69 10.07 6.50
C GLY A 262 -3.47 10.65 7.68
N ALA A 263 -2.72 11.35 8.55
CA ALA A 263 -3.29 11.98 9.73
C ALA A 263 -4.08 13.27 9.42
N GLY A 264 -3.73 13.97 8.33
CA GLY A 264 -4.33 15.26 7.95
C GLY A 264 -4.77 15.37 6.50
N SER A 265 -4.67 14.28 5.72
CA SER A 265 -4.64 14.37 4.25
C SER A 265 -5.86 13.75 3.56
N PHE A 266 -6.88 13.31 4.30
CA PHE A 266 -8.11 12.78 3.72
C PHE A 266 -9.35 13.52 4.24
N TRP A 267 -10.06 14.16 3.31
CA TRP A 267 -11.26 14.93 3.60
C TRP A 267 -12.43 14.43 2.75
N LEU A 268 -13.47 13.89 3.39
CA LEU A 268 -14.68 13.38 2.73
C LEU A 268 -15.31 14.42 1.78
N ARG A 269 -15.24 15.70 2.16
CA ARG A 269 -15.74 16.79 1.31
C ARG A 269 -15.05 16.86 -0.05
N HIS A 270 -13.77 16.52 -0.13
CA HIS A 270 -13.01 16.43 -1.38
C HIS A 270 -13.20 15.07 -2.05
N ALA A 271 -12.96 14.01 -1.29
CA ALA A 271 -12.95 12.64 -1.83
C ALA A 271 -14.29 12.23 -2.44
N ALA A 272 -15.41 12.38 -1.71
CA ALA A 272 -16.71 11.95 -2.20
C ALA A 272 -17.17 12.74 -3.44
N ARG A 273 -16.85 14.04 -3.50
CA ARG A 273 -17.18 14.88 -4.67
C ARG A 273 -16.32 14.54 -5.88
N ALA A 274 -15.02 14.34 -5.69
CA ALA A 274 -14.12 13.96 -6.77
C ALA A 274 -14.48 12.59 -7.34
N ILE A 275 -14.72 11.58 -6.49
CA ILE A 275 -15.12 10.24 -6.91
C ILE A 275 -16.44 10.28 -7.70
N ALA A 276 -17.45 11.03 -7.22
CA ALA A 276 -18.75 11.16 -7.88
C ALA A 276 -18.64 11.82 -9.29
N GLN A 277 -17.61 12.63 -9.52
CA GLN A 277 -17.32 13.27 -10.81
C GLN A 277 -16.35 12.46 -11.69
N GLY A 278 -16.05 11.18 -11.33
CA GLY A 278 -15.16 10.33 -12.12
C GLY A 278 -13.68 10.62 -11.90
N PHE A 279 -13.32 11.19 -10.75
CA PHE A 279 -11.94 11.40 -10.33
C PHE A 279 -11.60 10.58 -9.05
N PRO A 280 -11.69 9.22 -9.08
CA PRO A 280 -11.21 8.38 -8.00
C PRO A 280 -9.66 8.44 -7.93
N PRO A 281 -9.04 8.03 -6.80
CA PRO A 281 -7.58 7.93 -6.73
C PRO A 281 -7.09 6.80 -7.65
N ASP A 282 -5.88 6.89 -8.16
CA ASP A 282 -5.29 5.79 -8.95
C ASP A 282 -4.84 4.64 -8.06
N THR A 283 -4.42 4.94 -6.83
CA THR A 283 -4.04 3.95 -5.82
C THR A 283 -4.68 4.27 -4.47
N ILE A 284 -5.05 3.23 -3.72
CA ILE A 284 -5.58 3.32 -2.36
C ILE A 284 -4.47 2.91 -1.40
N SER A 285 -4.09 3.82 -0.52
CA SER A 285 -3.02 3.63 0.46
C SER A 285 -3.36 4.31 1.79
N THR A 286 -2.67 3.95 2.86
CA THR A 286 -3.06 4.35 4.20
C THR A 286 -2.30 5.54 4.75
N ASP A 287 -1.02 5.68 4.45
CA ASP A 287 -0.09 6.53 5.19
C ASP A 287 -0.14 6.24 6.71
N LEU A 288 -0.15 4.94 7.05
CA LEU A 288 -0.23 4.48 8.45
C LEU A 288 1.08 4.75 9.18
N HIS A 289 0.93 5.36 10.36
CA HIS A 289 1.98 5.60 11.33
C HIS A 289 1.38 5.71 12.75
N LEU A 290 2.20 5.81 13.80
CA LEU A 290 1.75 5.79 15.19
C LEU A 290 0.68 6.83 15.52
N ALA A 291 0.77 8.03 14.94
CA ALA A 291 -0.18 9.11 15.24
C ALA A 291 -1.59 8.88 14.67
N ASN A 292 -1.78 7.96 13.72
CA ASN A 292 -3.08 7.76 13.05
C ASN A 292 -3.65 6.34 13.14
N ILE A 293 -2.87 5.35 13.60
CA ILE A 293 -3.31 3.94 13.67
C ILE A 293 -4.52 3.71 14.59
N HIS A 294 -4.67 4.48 15.65
CA HIS A 294 -5.83 4.43 16.54
C HIS A 294 -6.83 5.55 16.27
N GLY A 295 -6.66 6.21 15.14
CA GLY A 295 -7.45 7.37 14.73
C GLY A 295 -8.43 7.07 13.60
N HIS A 296 -8.42 7.97 12.63
CA HIS A 296 -9.33 7.96 11.48
C HIS A 296 -8.78 7.13 10.31
N VAL A 297 -7.51 6.75 10.30
CA VAL A 297 -6.96 5.81 9.30
C VAL A 297 -7.28 4.38 9.69
N ASN A 298 -6.84 3.99 10.88
CA ASN A 298 -7.03 2.71 11.53
C ASN A 298 -6.38 1.52 10.80
N SER A 299 -6.77 1.23 9.55
CA SER A 299 -6.25 0.08 8.79
C SER A 299 -6.50 0.23 7.28
N MET A 300 -5.85 -0.62 6.49
CA MET A 300 -6.14 -0.74 5.06
C MET A 300 -7.59 -1.11 4.80
N MET A 301 -8.18 -2.02 5.59
CA MET A 301 -9.58 -2.40 5.47
C MET A 301 -10.53 -1.22 5.69
N ASP A 302 -10.23 -0.35 6.65
CA ASP A 302 -11.07 0.84 6.89
C ASP A 302 -10.93 1.86 5.75
N VAL A 303 -9.75 2.05 5.19
CA VAL A 303 -9.54 2.96 4.05
C VAL A 303 -10.27 2.44 2.80
N MET A 304 -10.15 1.14 2.49
CA MET A 304 -10.90 0.51 1.40
C MET A 304 -12.42 0.59 1.62
N SER A 305 -12.88 0.39 2.86
CA SER A 305 -14.30 0.51 3.22
C SER A 305 -14.85 1.93 3.07
N LYS A 306 -14.05 2.96 3.32
CA LYS A 306 -14.40 4.35 3.02
C LYS A 306 -14.62 4.58 1.52
N CYS A 307 -13.77 3.98 0.69
CA CYS A 307 -13.94 4.05 -0.76
C CYS A 307 -15.26 3.39 -1.21
N LEU A 308 -15.61 2.23 -0.65
CA LEU A 308 -16.93 1.61 -0.88
C LEU A 308 -18.08 2.51 -0.41
N ALA A 309 -17.97 3.10 0.79
CA ALA A 309 -19.00 4.01 1.33
C ALA A 309 -19.18 5.27 0.47
N MET A 310 -18.16 5.69 -0.28
CA MET A 310 -18.25 6.79 -1.24
C MET A 310 -18.76 6.35 -2.63
N GLY A 311 -19.17 5.08 -2.80
CA GLY A 311 -19.80 4.56 -4.01
C GLY A 311 -18.84 3.90 -5.01
N MET A 312 -17.58 3.66 -4.67
CA MET A 312 -16.70 2.88 -5.53
C MET A 312 -17.10 1.40 -5.50
N PRO A 313 -17.21 0.71 -6.65
CA PRO A 313 -17.44 -0.73 -6.68
C PRO A 313 -16.29 -1.52 -6.04
N LEU A 314 -16.59 -2.70 -5.46
CA LEU A 314 -15.58 -3.56 -4.82
C LEU A 314 -14.42 -3.90 -5.78
N GLN A 315 -14.74 -4.22 -7.05
CA GLN A 315 -13.76 -4.52 -8.08
C GLN A 315 -12.78 -3.37 -8.31
N GLU A 316 -13.28 -2.13 -8.32
CA GLU A 316 -12.45 -0.92 -8.45
C GLU A 316 -11.58 -0.70 -7.20
N VAL A 317 -12.13 -0.95 -6.02
CA VAL A 317 -11.36 -0.85 -4.76
C VAL A 317 -10.24 -1.89 -4.73
N VAL A 318 -10.51 -3.14 -5.12
CA VAL A 318 -9.49 -4.20 -5.24
C VAL A 318 -8.46 -3.83 -6.31
N TYR A 319 -8.89 -3.39 -7.49
CA TYR A 319 -8.02 -2.96 -8.59
C TYR A 319 -7.00 -1.90 -8.12
N ARG A 320 -7.47 -0.89 -7.35
CA ARG A 320 -6.66 0.23 -6.86
C ARG A 320 -5.84 -0.10 -5.60
N SER A 321 -6.02 -1.31 -5.07
CA SER A 321 -5.26 -1.82 -3.92
C SER A 321 -4.36 -3.02 -4.29
N THR A 322 -4.33 -3.43 -5.57
CA THR A 322 -3.55 -4.57 -6.05
C THR A 322 -2.81 -4.23 -7.35
N LEU A 323 -3.49 -4.19 -8.49
CA LEU A 323 -2.86 -4.06 -9.80
C LEU A 323 -2.28 -2.66 -10.04
N THR A 324 -3.04 -1.59 -9.77
CA THR A 324 -2.55 -0.22 -10.02
C THR A 324 -1.34 0.15 -9.17
N PRO A 325 -1.28 -0.15 -7.84
CA PRO A 325 -0.04 0.09 -7.11
C PRO A 325 1.12 -0.76 -7.64
N ALA A 326 0.92 -2.02 -8.05
CA ALA A 326 1.97 -2.83 -8.67
C ALA A 326 2.53 -2.18 -9.94
N GLN A 327 1.65 -1.63 -10.78
CA GLN A 327 2.03 -0.90 -11.99
C GLN A 327 2.77 0.41 -11.67
N ALA A 328 2.25 1.19 -10.72
CA ALA A 328 2.87 2.44 -10.28
C ALA A 328 4.28 2.25 -9.68
N LEU A 329 4.50 1.10 -9.02
CA LEU A 329 5.79 0.70 -8.46
C LEU A 329 6.72 0.01 -9.47
N HIS A 330 6.29 -0.17 -10.72
CA HIS A 330 6.98 -0.94 -11.76
C HIS A 330 7.31 -2.38 -11.32
N ARG A 331 6.40 -3.01 -10.59
CA ARG A 331 6.52 -4.38 -10.07
C ARG A 331 5.40 -5.28 -10.63
N PRO A 332 5.45 -5.60 -11.94
CA PRO A 332 4.36 -6.32 -12.63
C PRO A 332 4.15 -7.75 -12.12
N GLU A 333 5.10 -8.30 -11.36
CA GLU A 333 4.98 -9.60 -10.70
C GLU A 333 4.08 -9.58 -9.45
N LEU A 334 3.69 -8.38 -8.97
CA LEU A 334 2.81 -8.18 -7.82
C LEU A 334 1.36 -7.90 -8.27
N GLY A 335 0.43 -7.97 -7.32
CA GLY A 335 -0.98 -7.62 -7.57
C GLY A 335 -1.69 -8.54 -8.55
N THR A 336 -1.26 -9.80 -8.66
CA THR A 336 -1.82 -10.81 -9.57
C THR A 336 -1.80 -12.21 -8.96
N LEU A 337 -2.74 -13.05 -9.38
CA LEU A 337 -2.76 -14.50 -9.10
C LEU A 337 -2.49 -15.32 -10.38
N SER A 338 -1.74 -14.77 -11.31
CA SER A 338 -1.28 -15.49 -12.50
C SER A 338 -0.51 -16.75 -12.12
N VAL A 339 -0.69 -17.84 -12.88
CA VAL A 339 0.08 -19.07 -12.68
C VAL A 339 1.57 -18.76 -12.74
N GLY A 340 2.31 -19.19 -11.72
CA GLY A 340 3.74 -18.95 -11.53
C GLY A 340 4.08 -17.73 -10.65
N ALA A 341 3.12 -16.83 -10.38
CA ALA A 341 3.29 -15.74 -9.42
C ALA A 341 3.46 -16.28 -7.98
N GLU A 342 4.09 -15.51 -7.11
CA GLU A 342 4.10 -15.81 -5.67
C GLU A 342 2.65 -15.88 -5.14
N ALA A 343 2.36 -16.86 -4.30
CA ALA A 343 1.03 -17.01 -3.71
C ALA A 343 0.84 -16.01 -2.54
N ASP A 344 0.82 -14.72 -2.89
CA ASP A 344 0.47 -13.62 -2.02
C ASP A 344 -1.03 -13.35 -2.19
N ILE A 345 -1.82 -13.67 -1.16
CA ILE A 345 -3.28 -13.73 -1.24
C ILE A 345 -3.91 -13.05 -0.04
N ALA A 346 -4.94 -12.25 -0.27
CA ALA A 346 -5.85 -11.78 0.76
C ALA A 346 -7.24 -12.40 0.58
N VAL A 347 -7.81 -12.90 1.67
CA VAL A 347 -9.21 -13.37 1.71
C VAL A 347 -10.03 -12.39 2.51
N LEU A 348 -11.04 -11.83 1.87
CA LEU A 348 -11.83 -10.73 2.38
C LEU A 348 -13.30 -11.14 2.57
N GLU A 349 -13.91 -10.64 3.63
CA GLU A 349 -15.35 -10.64 3.83
C GLU A 349 -15.91 -9.24 3.60
N LEU A 350 -16.96 -9.13 2.80
CA LEU A 350 -17.76 -7.90 2.73
C LEU A 350 -18.93 -8.05 3.70
N ARG A 351 -18.72 -7.60 4.92
CA ARG A 351 -19.61 -7.78 6.03
C ARG A 351 -20.75 -6.74 6.02
N PRO A 352 -22.01 -7.17 5.93
CA PRO A 352 -23.15 -6.26 6.05
C PRO A 352 -23.33 -5.79 7.50
N GLY A 353 -23.83 -4.56 7.69
CA GLY A 353 -24.09 -4.02 9.02
C GLY A 353 -24.34 -2.52 8.99
N SER A 354 -24.30 -1.89 10.14
CA SER A 354 -24.36 -0.43 10.27
C SER A 354 -23.00 0.06 10.78
N PHE A 355 -22.28 0.74 9.92
CA PHE A 355 -20.95 1.23 10.18
C PHE A 355 -20.86 2.72 9.93
N ALA A 356 -19.80 3.34 10.43
CA ALA A 356 -19.47 4.72 10.12
C ALA A 356 -17.97 4.93 10.11
N PHE A 357 -17.49 5.68 9.15
CA PHE A 357 -16.08 6.03 9.00
C PHE A 357 -15.92 7.55 9.09
N ARG A 358 -14.79 7.98 9.61
CA ARG A 358 -14.48 9.41 9.79
C ARG A 358 -13.27 9.82 8.95
N ASP A 359 -13.25 11.10 8.60
CA ASP A 359 -12.12 11.75 7.94
C ASP A 359 -11.20 12.48 8.94
N CYS A 360 -10.16 13.13 8.41
CA CYS A 360 -9.22 13.92 9.21
C CYS A 360 -9.85 15.16 9.86
N GLY A 361 -10.98 15.63 9.36
CA GLY A 361 -11.72 16.79 9.86
C GLY A 361 -12.85 16.46 10.84
N TRP A 362 -12.95 15.17 11.29
CA TRP A 362 -13.99 14.66 12.17
C TRP A 362 -15.39 14.64 11.55
N ALA A 363 -15.49 14.74 10.23
CA ALA A 363 -16.72 14.42 9.52
C ALA A 363 -16.83 12.90 9.37
N ARG A 364 -18.06 12.39 9.27
CA ARG A 364 -18.31 10.96 9.10
C ARG A 364 -19.12 10.67 7.85
N ILE A 365 -18.95 9.46 7.34
CA ILE A 365 -19.80 8.82 6.34
C ILE A 365 -20.37 7.53 6.92
N ASP A 366 -21.67 7.31 6.77
CA ASP A 366 -22.34 6.08 7.18
C ASP A 366 -22.22 5.04 6.06
N ALA A 367 -22.17 3.76 6.43
CA ALA A 367 -22.04 2.65 5.51
C ALA A 367 -22.88 1.45 6.00
N ASP A 368 -23.42 0.70 5.06
CA ASP A 368 -24.18 -0.54 5.30
C ASP A 368 -23.31 -1.81 5.19
N GLN A 369 -22.03 -1.63 4.89
CA GLN A 369 -21.06 -2.73 4.77
C GLN A 369 -19.65 -2.26 5.07
N ARG A 370 -18.77 -3.22 5.43
CA ARG A 370 -17.33 -2.99 5.60
C ARG A 370 -16.53 -4.20 5.14
N LEU A 371 -15.30 -3.99 4.73
CA LEU A 371 -14.34 -5.07 4.47
C LEU A 371 -13.67 -5.53 5.76
N GLU A 372 -13.48 -6.83 5.89
CA GLU A 372 -12.65 -7.46 6.90
C GLU A 372 -11.71 -8.47 6.24
N CYS A 373 -10.45 -8.50 6.65
CA CYS A 373 -9.51 -9.52 6.21
C CYS A 373 -9.61 -10.74 7.14
N LEU A 374 -9.91 -11.89 6.56
CA LEU A 374 -10.05 -13.15 7.30
C LEU A 374 -8.82 -14.05 7.23
N LEU A 375 -8.14 -14.05 6.08
CA LEU A 375 -6.95 -14.87 5.85
C LEU A 375 -5.95 -14.10 4.99
N THR A 376 -4.67 -14.21 5.33
CA THR A 376 -3.58 -13.69 4.49
C THR A 376 -2.55 -14.79 4.27
N LEU A 377 -2.19 -14.99 3.00
CA LEU A 377 -1.09 -15.85 2.62
C LEU A 377 0.04 -15.00 2.04
N ARG A 378 1.26 -15.31 2.46
CA ARG A 378 2.49 -14.73 1.96
C ARG A 378 3.38 -15.86 1.44
N ARG A 379 3.65 -15.89 0.14
CA ARG A 379 4.38 -17.01 -0.51
C ARG A 379 3.76 -18.38 -0.22
N GLY A 380 2.42 -18.45 -0.24
CA GLY A 380 1.69 -19.67 0.03
C GLY A 380 1.59 -20.08 1.51
N GLU A 381 2.32 -19.40 2.40
CA GLU A 381 2.23 -19.63 3.84
C GLU A 381 1.16 -18.76 4.47
N VAL A 382 0.34 -19.36 5.34
CA VAL A 382 -0.69 -18.63 6.11
C VAL A 382 0.01 -17.79 7.18
N VAL A 383 -0.06 -16.47 7.05
CA VAL A 383 0.55 -15.51 7.99
C VAL A 383 -0.47 -14.81 8.88
N TRP A 384 -1.75 -14.90 8.52
CA TRP A 384 -2.88 -14.43 9.30
C TRP A 384 -4.12 -15.32 9.07
N ASP A 385 -4.79 -15.71 10.14
CA ASP A 385 -6.03 -16.46 10.11
C ASP A 385 -6.93 -16.01 11.27
N ARG A 386 -7.90 -15.16 10.96
CA ARG A 386 -8.75 -14.48 11.95
C ARG A 386 -9.69 -15.43 12.68
N HIS A 387 -10.19 -16.44 11.97
CA HIS A 387 -11.24 -17.33 12.46
C HIS A 387 -10.83 -18.81 12.47
N ALA A 388 -9.52 -19.06 12.48
CA ALA A 388 -8.96 -20.41 12.47
C ALA A 388 -9.48 -21.27 11.30
N LEU A 389 -9.70 -20.66 10.12
CA LEU A 389 -10.17 -21.33 8.90
C LEU A 389 -9.24 -22.47 8.46
N THR A 390 -7.97 -22.38 8.85
CA THR A 390 -6.94 -23.38 8.52
C THR A 390 -6.74 -24.43 9.57
N CYS A 391 -7.44 -24.36 10.70
CA CYS A 391 -7.29 -25.27 11.84
C CYS A 391 -8.37 -26.33 11.85
N PRO A 392 -8.06 -27.60 12.15
CA PRO A 392 -9.07 -28.62 12.41
C PRO A 392 -9.83 -28.31 13.71
N HIS A 393 -11.03 -28.81 13.85
CA HIS A 393 -11.71 -28.78 15.14
C HIS A 393 -10.84 -29.50 16.19
N TRP A 394 -10.85 -29.01 17.44
CA TRP A 394 -9.92 -29.50 18.47
C TRP A 394 -10.08 -31.01 18.75
N GLU A 395 -11.28 -31.58 18.55
CA GLU A 395 -11.55 -33.02 18.70
C GLU A 395 -10.95 -33.86 17.57
N GLU A 396 -10.74 -33.26 16.38
CA GLU A 396 -10.18 -33.89 15.19
C GLU A 396 -8.68 -33.64 15.05
N ALA A 397 -8.14 -32.76 15.89
CA ALA A 397 -6.72 -32.40 15.83
C ALA A 397 -5.86 -33.61 16.24
N PRO A 398 -4.68 -33.81 15.61
CA PRO A 398 -3.77 -34.90 15.92
C PRO A 398 -3.41 -34.92 17.42
N ALA A 399 -3.39 -36.09 18.07
CA ALA A 399 -3.05 -36.21 19.49
C ALA A 399 -1.68 -35.56 19.84
N SER A 400 -0.78 -35.49 18.88
CA SER A 400 0.53 -34.84 19.04
C SER A 400 0.48 -33.33 19.34
N TYR A 401 -0.65 -32.63 18.99
CA TYR A 401 -0.71 -31.17 19.18
C TYR A 401 -0.71 -30.76 20.66
N TRP A 402 -1.14 -31.62 21.57
CA TRP A 402 -1.29 -31.34 23.00
C TRP A 402 -0.38 -32.19 23.89
N THR A 403 0.55 -32.93 23.29
CA THR A 403 1.59 -33.62 24.05
C THR A 403 2.75 -32.66 24.38
N PRO A 404 3.44 -32.82 25.53
CA PRO A 404 4.54 -31.93 25.91
C PRO A 404 5.66 -31.81 24.83
N ASP A 405 5.89 -32.91 24.11
CA ASP A 405 6.89 -33.00 23.05
C ASP A 405 6.31 -32.73 21.65
N GLY A 406 5.06 -32.36 21.57
CA GLY A 406 4.38 -32.06 20.30
C GLY A 406 4.90 -30.79 19.66
N PRO A 407 4.78 -30.64 18.33
CA PRO A 407 5.26 -29.47 17.63
C PRO A 407 4.51 -28.22 18.10
N GLN A 408 5.22 -27.29 18.69
CA GLN A 408 4.70 -25.94 18.91
C GLN A 408 4.78 -25.22 17.58
N ARG A 409 3.65 -25.03 16.91
CA ARG A 409 3.58 -24.11 15.78
C ARG A 409 3.64 -22.68 16.31
N LEU A 410 4.84 -22.15 16.44
CA LEU A 410 5.00 -20.72 16.53
C LEU A 410 4.66 -20.10 15.16
N TRP A 411 4.00 -18.95 15.16
CA TRP A 411 3.61 -18.20 13.94
C TRP A 411 4.79 -17.82 13.03
N ARG A 412 6.01 -18.07 13.49
CA ARG A 412 7.23 -17.92 12.70
C ARG A 412 7.83 -19.30 12.51
N ALA A 413 7.36 -20.02 11.48
CA ALA A 413 8.20 -21.02 10.86
C ALA A 413 9.24 -20.24 10.04
N HIS A 414 10.48 -20.28 10.50
CA HIS A 414 11.62 -19.72 9.79
C HIS A 414 11.93 -20.56 8.57
#